data_953e98641cf8554bf47dc6e7927b2cbf
#
_entry.id   953e98641cf8554bf47dc6e7927b2cbf
#
_cell.length_a   1.000
_cell.length_b   1.000
_cell.length_c   1.000
_cell.angle_alpha   90.00
_cell.angle_beta   90.00
_cell.angle_gamma   90.00
#
_symmetry.space_group_name_H-M   'P 1'
#
loop_
_entity.id
_entity.type
_entity.pdbx_description
1 polymer ?
#
loop_
_entity_poly.entity_id
_entity_poly.type
_entity_poly.pdbx_seq_one_letter_code
_entity_poly.pdbx_strand_id
1 'polypeptide(L)'
;MSTGYTLPVFACASAIAALRHLQQPSPVDQVEVNLLNPPRQVEIKIEQVAKIDADSAIAITRSDPGDHLDLTRNTPVWAKVDLVDNFTRQITLQGGSGIGRQQNNHNQAAIYSYAQELIIANLQPLLDEHQGVIVTIILPEGARLAKRTSNEAFGVVKGLSLLGTTGIVAPLTAQSQLEEYQQQIKDQAKLFDSLVFCIGENGIDLAQKSGIEPQRIIKTANWLGAMLVTAAAAQVKSILLFGYHGKLIKLAGGIFHTHNHLADARLEIMTAFCARLGLPKIYLEQIWQCSTTESALELLRQLDSEQPERFSWVDLIYSKIAQAIDCKSENYIYKYTEQDLQIGSVLFDRDRQVIKKSETALLLLSELC
;
A
#
# COMPACT_ATOMS: atom_id res chain seq x y z
N MET A 1 -11.48 19.43 -13.95
CA MET A 1 -11.23 18.02 -13.59
C MET A 1 -12.47 17.49 -12.90
N SER A 2 -13.02 16.36 -13.37
CA SER A 2 -14.18 15.75 -12.73
C SER A 2 -13.75 15.05 -11.43
N THR A 3 -14.51 15.27 -10.36
CA THR A 3 -14.27 14.62 -9.07
C THR A 3 -14.63 13.13 -9.22
N GLY A 4 -13.68 12.22 -8.94
CA GLY A 4 -13.92 10.79 -8.91
C GLY A 4 -14.19 10.28 -7.49
N TYR A 5 -14.81 9.11 -7.39
CA TYR A 5 -15.11 8.47 -6.11
C TYR A 5 -14.48 7.08 -6.01
N THR A 6 -14.20 6.66 -4.79
CA THR A 6 -13.60 5.35 -4.49
C THR A 6 -14.64 4.21 -4.54
N LEU A 7 -14.21 2.97 -4.74
CA LEU A 7 -15.12 1.80 -4.76
C LEU A 7 -16.09 1.70 -3.57
N PRO A 8 -15.68 2.01 -2.31
CA PRO A 8 -16.61 2.07 -1.18
C PRO A 8 -17.85 2.96 -1.40
N VAL A 9 -17.71 4.09 -2.11
CA VAL A 9 -18.82 5.00 -2.36
C VAL A 9 -19.85 4.38 -3.30
N PHE A 10 -19.40 3.71 -4.34
CA PHE A 10 -20.29 3.00 -5.28
C PHE A 10 -20.96 1.80 -4.61
N ALA A 11 -20.24 1.06 -3.76
CA ALA A 11 -20.82 -0.02 -2.98
C ALA A 11 -21.89 0.50 -2.00
N CYS A 12 -21.65 1.62 -1.34
CA CYS A 12 -22.61 2.28 -0.46
C CYS A 12 -23.85 2.75 -1.25
N ALA A 13 -23.65 3.39 -2.41
CA ALA A 13 -24.75 3.84 -3.26
C ALA A 13 -25.62 2.69 -3.74
N SER A 14 -25.01 1.57 -4.18
CA SER A 14 -25.77 0.36 -4.55
C SER A 14 -26.56 -0.19 -3.36
N ALA A 15 -25.99 -0.21 -2.16
CA ALA A 15 -26.68 -0.69 -0.95
C ALA A 15 -27.88 0.21 -0.58
N ILE A 16 -27.72 1.54 -0.64
CA ILE A 16 -28.81 2.51 -0.42
C ILE A 16 -29.93 2.30 -1.44
N ALA A 17 -29.58 2.18 -2.72
CA ALA A 17 -30.59 2.00 -3.79
C ALA A 17 -31.38 0.70 -3.62
N ALA A 18 -30.69 -0.41 -3.32
CA ALA A 18 -31.34 -1.69 -3.08
C ALA A 18 -32.28 -1.63 -1.85
N LEU A 19 -31.86 -1.04 -0.74
CA LEU A 19 -32.68 -0.90 0.46
C LEU A 19 -33.92 -0.02 0.21
N ARG A 20 -33.74 1.16 -0.41
CA ARG A 20 -34.86 2.06 -0.75
C ARG A 20 -35.89 1.38 -1.67
N HIS A 21 -35.41 0.62 -2.65
CA HIS A 21 -36.29 -0.11 -3.58
C HIS A 21 -37.08 -1.24 -2.89
N LEU A 22 -36.52 -1.87 -1.85
CA LEU A 22 -37.25 -2.83 -1.00
C LEU A 22 -38.34 -2.15 -0.22
N GLN A 23 -38.05 -1.01 0.40
CA GLN A 23 -39.01 -0.27 1.22
C GLN A 23 -40.10 0.40 0.38
N GLN A 24 -39.74 0.97 -0.74
CA GLN A 24 -40.67 1.63 -1.68
C GLN A 24 -40.28 1.28 -3.12
N PRO A 25 -40.99 0.34 -3.78
CA PRO A 25 -40.70 -0.04 -5.15
C PRO A 25 -40.98 1.12 -6.12
N SER A 26 -39.93 1.88 -6.45
CA SER A 26 -39.93 2.99 -7.42
C SER A 26 -38.64 2.97 -8.21
N PRO A 27 -38.59 3.54 -9.40
CA PRO A 27 -37.36 3.76 -10.13
C PRO A 27 -36.37 4.58 -9.26
N VAL A 28 -35.14 4.14 -9.21
CA VAL A 28 -34.06 4.83 -8.47
C VAL A 28 -32.93 5.07 -9.47
N ASP A 29 -32.87 6.30 -10.00
CA ASP A 29 -31.87 6.67 -11.01
C ASP A 29 -30.57 7.19 -10.36
N GLN A 30 -30.66 7.72 -9.15
CA GLN A 30 -29.53 8.22 -8.36
C GLN A 30 -29.84 8.17 -6.86
N VAL A 31 -28.79 8.12 -6.06
CA VAL A 31 -28.87 8.22 -4.61
C VAL A 31 -27.85 9.18 -4.05
N GLU A 32 -28.19 9.80 -2.93
CA GLU A 32 -27.29 10.59 -2.13
C GLU A 32 -26.49 9.70 -1.19
N VAL A 33 -25.17 9.92 -1.16
CA VAL A 33 -24.24 9.27 -0.23
C VAL A 33 -23.58 10.36 0.62
N ASN A 34 -23.66 10.21 1.93
CA ASN A 34 -22.96 11.08 2.88
C ASN A 34 -21.55 10.52 3.09
N LEU A 35 -20.54 11.18 2.52
CA LEU A 35 -19.14 10.83 2.72
C LEU A 35 -18.72 11.20 4.16
N LEU A 36 -17.85 10.36 4.74
CA LEU A 36 -17.33 10.59 6.09
C LEU A 36 -16.02 11.39 6.07
N ASN A 37 -15.22 11.22 5.02
CA ASN A 37 -13.93 11.90 4.87
C ASN A 37 -13.65 12.21 3.39
N PRO A 38 -13.62 13.50 2.99
CA PRO A 38 -14.14 14.65 3.76
C PRO A 38 -15.67 14.56 3.92
N PRO A 39 -16.26 15.13 4.99
CA PRO A 39 -17.70 15.16 5.16
C PRO A 39 -18.36 15.95 4.03
N ARG A 40 -19.10 15.26 3.18
CA ARG A 40 -19.75 15.85 2.01
C ARG A 40 -20.87 14.95 1.51
N GLN A 41 -21.99 15.50 1.09
CA GLN A 41 -23.03 14.80 0.37
C GLN A 41 -22.73 14.78 -1.13
N VAL A 42 -22.86 13.60 -1.75
CA VAL A 42 -22.61 13.40 -3.18
C VAL A 42 -23.72 12.54 -3.81
N GLU A 43 -24.03 12.84 -5.06
CA GLU A 43 -25.01 12.07 -5.84
C GLU A 43 -24.29 11.04 -6.68
N ILE A 44 -24.77 9.78 -6.59
CA ILE A 44 -24.24 8.65 -7.37
C ILE A 44 -25.35 8.06 -8.22
N LYS A 45 -25.10 7.94 -9.51
CA LYS A 45 -26.03 7.33 -10.48
C LYS A 45 -26.15 5.83 -10.21
N ILE A 46 -27.37 5.34 -10.30
CA ILE A 46 -27.71 3.93 -10.24
C ILE A 46 -27.94 3.42 -11.67
N GLU A 47 -27.22 2.38 -12.05
CA GLU A 47 -27.36 1.78 -13.39
C GLU A 47 -28.63 0.91 -13.44
N GLN A 48 -28.87 0.15 -12.40
CA GLN A 48 -30.00 -0.76 -12.29
C GLN A 48 -30.33 -1.09 -10.84
N VAL A 49 -31.61 -1.25 -10.55
CA VAL A 49 -32.10 -1.80 -9.29
C VAL A 49 -33.25 -2.76 -9.57
N ALA A 50 -33.31 -3.88 -8.85
CA ALA A 50 -34.36 -4.87 -8.99
C ALA A 50 -34.61 -5.63 -7.68
N LYS A 51 -35.86 -5.97 -7.42
CA LYS A 51 -36.21 -6.98 -6.41
C LYS A 51 -35.81 -8.37 -6.88
N ILE A 52 -35.28 -9.17 -5.98
CA ILE A 52 -35.00 -10.60 -6.20
C ILE A 52 -36.23 -11.40 -5.66
N ASP A 53 -36.70 -11.03 -4.46
CA ASP A 53 -37.88 -11.59 -3.79
C ASP A 53 -38.52 -10.53 -2.87
N ALA A 54 -39.36 -10.96 -1.93
CA ALA A 54 -40.06 -10.04 -1.03
C ALA A 54 -39.12 -9.23 -0.13
N ASP A 55 -38.03 -9.87 0.32
CA ASP A 55 -37.13 -9.34 1.34
C ASP A 55 -35.73 -9.04 0.79
N SER A 56 -35.49 -9.26 -0.50
CA SER A 56 -34.20 -9.10 -1.12
C SER A 56 -34.25 -8.22 -2.38
N ALA A 57 -33.28 -7.31 -2.53
CA ALA A 57 -33.07 -6.56 -3.75
C ALA A 57 -31.58 -6.43 -4.07
N ILE A 58 -31.29 -6.12 -5.33
CA ILE A 58 -29.96 -5.87 -5.81
C ILE A 58 -29.93 -4.55 -6.58
N ALA A 59 -28.87 -3.77 -6.40
CA ALA A 59 -28.62 -2.59 -7.21
C ALA A 59 -27.19 -2.58 -7.75
N ILE A 60 -27.01 -1.86 -8.84
CA ILE A 60 -25.79 -1.81 -9.62
C ILE A 60 -25.41 -0.35 -9.83
N THR A 61 -24.15 -0.03 -9.52
CA THR A 61 -23.48 1.21 -9.91
C THR A 61 -22.27 0.92 -10.77
N ARG A 62 -21.70 1.95 -11.40
CA ARG A 62 -20.41 1.86 -12.09
C ARG A 62 -19.40 2.77 -11.44
N SER A 63 -18.22 2.22 -11.18
CA SER A 63 -17.10 2.97 -10.64
C SER A 63 -16.66 4.07 -11.60
N ASP A 64 -16.60 5.30 -11.11
CA ASP A 64 -16.05 6.44 -11.82
C ASP A 64 -15.00 7.16 -10.95
N PRO A 65 -13.71 6.89 -11.20
CA PRO A 65 -12.61 7.55 -10.50
C PRO A 65 -12.31 8.95 -11.04
N GLY A 66 -13.22 9.59 -11.78
CA GLY A 66 -13.01 10.89 -12.40
C GLY A 66 -11.95 10.86 -13.50
N ASP A 67 -11.10 11.87 -13.58
CA ASP A 67 -10.05 11.95 -14.61
C ASP A 67 -8.82 11.07 -14.32
N HIS A 68 -8.84 10.26 -13.23
CA HIS A 68 -7.71 9.45 -12.80
C HIS A 68 -7.61 8.12 -13.55
N LEU A 69 -6.37 7.70 -13.83
CA LEU A 69 -6.07 6.35 -14.32
C LEU A 69 -6.25 5.35 -13.17
N ASP A 70 -7.41 4.72 -13.14
CA ASP A 70 -7.73 3.69 -12.15
C ASP A 70 -8.16 2.41 -12.86
N LEU A 71 -7.63 1.29 -12.37
CA LEU A 71 -7.92 -0.04 -12.88
C LEU A 71 -9.40 -0.41 -12.78
N THR A 72 -10.10 0.21 -11.83
CA THR A 72 -11.51 -0.06 -11.54
C THR A 72 -12.49 0.83 -12.31
N ARG A 73 -12.00 1.73 -13.18
CA ARG A 73 -12.85 2.56 -14.03
C ARG A 73 -13.89 1.74 -14.78
N ASN A 74 -15.15 2.17 -14.73
CA ASN A 74 -16.31 1.51 -15.33
C ASN A 74 -16.61 0.09 -14.82
N THR A 75 -15.94 -0.35 -13.76
CA THR A 75 -16.22 -1.65 -13.13
C THR A 75 -17.62 -1.61 -12.49
N PRO A 76 -18.49 -2.59 -12.77
CA PRO A 76 -19.78 -2.69 -12.09
C PRO A 76 -19.59 -3.06 -10.62
N VAL A 77 -20.29 -2.36 -9.74
CA VAL A 77 -20.30 -2.57 -8.29
C VAL A 77 -21.72 -2.90 -7.89
N TRP A 78 -21.94 -4.08 -7.38
CA TRP A 78 -23.26 -4.58 -6.99
C TRP A 78 -23.38 -4.66 -5.48
N ALA A 79 -24.55 -4.33 -4.96
CA ALA A 79 -24.92 -4.62 -3.59
C ALA A 79 -26.26 -5.35 -3.57
N LYS A 80 -26.26 -6.56 -3.03
CA LYS A 80 -27.49 -7.26 -2.64
C LYS A 80 -27.81 -6.90 -1.18
N VAL A 81 -29.04 -6.54 -0.93
CA VAL A 81 -29.54 -6.24 0.41
C VAL A 81 -30.65 -7.23 0.74
N ASP A 82 -30.53 -7.93 1.85
CA ASP A 82 -31.50 -8.83 2.41
C ASP A 82 -32.04 -8.23 3.73
N LEU A 83 -33.33 -7.98 3.81
CA LEU A 83 -33.98 -7.57 5.04
C LEU A 83 -34.05 -8.75 6.01
N VAL A 84 -33.81 -8.49 7.28
CA VAL A 84 -33.94 -9.49 8.35
C VAL A 84 -34.64 -8.85 9.54
N ASP A 85 -35.53 -9.61 10.17
CA ASP A 85 -36.15 -9.19 11.42
C ASP A 85 -35.05 -9.16 12.50
N ASN A 86 -34.79 -7.97 13.00
CA ASN A 86 -33.77 -7.78 14.03
C ASN A 86 -34.08 -6.57 14.91
N PHE A 87 -34.29 -6.81 16.21
CA PHE A 87 -34.60 -5.76 17.20
C PHE A 87 -33.45 -4.78 17.49
N THR A 88 -32.29 -4.96 16.86
CA THR A 88 -31.09 -4.17 17.16
C THR A 88 -30.62 -3.29 16.00
N ARG A 89 -31.41 -3.15 14.92
CA ARG A 89 -31.01 -2.41 13.69
C ARG A 89 -29.62 -2.82 13.19
N GLN A 90 -29.33 -4.11 13.24
CA GLN A 90 -28.00 -4.62 12.91
C GLN A 90 -27.76 -4.60 11.39
N ILE A 91 -26.63 -4.04 10.98
CA ILE A 91 -26.14 -4.08 9.60
C ILE A 91 -24.97 -5.05 9.53
N THR A 92 -25.12 -6.12 8.77
CA THR A 92 -24.07 -7.11 8.55
C THR A 92 -23.53 -6.99 7.14
N LEU A 93 -22.21 -6.77 7.00
CA LEU A 93 -21.55 -6.65 5.70
C LEU A 93 -20.87 -7.96 5.32
N GLN A 94 -21.11 -8.40 4.09
CA GLN A 94 -20.54 -9.62 3.53
C GLN A 94 -19.87 -9.34 2.19
N GLY A 95 -18.77 -10.03 1.93
CA GLY A 95 -18.10 -10.03 0.62
C GLY A 95 -18.60 -11.18 -0.23
N GLY A 96 -19.24 -10.86 -1.34
CA GLY A 96 -19.65 -11.80 -2.38
C GLY A 96 -18.55 -12.07 -3.40
N SER A 97 -18.96 -12.52 -4.59
CA SER A 97 -18.05 -12.82 -5.69
C SER A 97 -17.18 -11.61 -6.05
N GLY A 98 -15.88 -11.84 -6.25
CA GLY A 98 -14.91 -10.82 -6.64
C GLY A 98 -14.42 -9.90 -5.52
N ILE A 99 -14.99 -9.98 -4.31
CA ILE A 99 -14.40 -9.40 -3.11
C ILE A 99 -13.30 -10.33 -2.62
N GLY A 100 -12.11 -9.77 -2.36
CA GLY A 100 -10.95 -10.50 -1.88
C GLY A 100 -11.15 -11.07 -0.46
N ARG A 101 -10.33 -12.05 -0.13
CA ARG A 101 -10.30 -12.71 1.18
C ARG A 101 -8.94 -12.51 1.82
N GLN A 102 -8.91 -12.12 3.08
CA GLN A 102 -7.68 -11.91 3.86
C GLN A 102 -7.20 -13.24 4.43
N GLN A 103 -6.12 -13.80 3.89
CA GLN A 103 -5.56 -15.09 4.36
C GLN A 103 -5.11 -15.03 5.82
N ASN A 104 -4.55 -13.91 6.24
CA ASN A 104 -4.01 -13.72 7.58
C ASN A 104 -5.07 -13.30 8.63
N ASN A 105 -6.34 -13.20 8.24
CA ASN A 105 -7.44 -12.78 9.12
C ASN A 105 -8.66 -13.69 8.91
N HIS A 106 -8.55 -14.96 9.29
CA HIS A 106 -9.62 -15.97 9.26
C HIS A 106 -10.43 -16.00 7.94
N ASN A 107 -9.80 -15.68 6.82
CA ASN A 107 -10.43 -15.64 5.50
C ASN A 107 -11.61 -14.65 5.39
N GLN A 108 -11.58 -13.57 6.20
CA GLN A 108 -12.59 -12.51 6.18
C GLN A 108 -12.59 -11.78 4.83
N ALA A 109 -13.76 -11.22 4.46
CA ALA A 109 -13.88 -10.37 3.30
C ALA A 109 -12.97 -9.12 3.44
N ALA A 110 -12.26 -8.77 2.38
CA ALA A 110 -11.38 -7.61 2.35
C ALA A 110 -12.19 -6.30 2.20
N ILE A 111 -13.11 -6.06 3.14
CA ILE A 111 -13.88 -4.82 3.30
C ILE A 111 -13.28 -4.09 4.49
N TYR A 112 -12.58 -2.98 4.25
CA TYR A 112 -11.83 -2.27 5.28
C TYR A 112 -12.70 -1.25 6.03
N SER A 113 -12.19 -0.72 7.15
CA SER A 113 -12.92 0.10 8.12
C SER A 113 -13.72 1.23 7.49
N TYR A 114 -13.08 2.06 6.65
CA TYR A 114 -13.76 3.17 5.98
C TYR A 114 -14.99 2.72 5.17
N ALA A 115 -14.87 1.63 4.40
CA ALA A 115 -15.98 1.09 3.61
C ALA A 115 -17.10 0.59 4.52
N GLN A 116 -16.76 -0.07 5.63
CA GLN A 116 -17.75 -0.55 6.62
C GLN A 116 -18.47 0.63 7.28
N GLU A 117 -17.72 1.59 7.79
CA GLU A 117 -18.24 2.80 8.44
C GLU A 117 -19.14 3.61 7.50
N LEU A 118 -18.70 3.82 6.24
CA LEU A 118 -19.46 4.54 5.23
C LEU A 118 -20.82 3.89 4.95
N ILE A 119 -20.84 2.57 4.72
CA ILE A 119 -22.06 1.83 4.42
C ILE A 119 -22.98 1.85 5.65
N ILE A 120 -22.47 1.57 6.83
CA ILE A 120 -23.25 1.56 8.07
C ILE A 120 -23.85 2.95 8.33
N ALA A 121 -23.06 4.00 8.29
CA ALA A 121 -23.53 5.37 8.57
C ALA A 121 -24.64 5.83 7.61
N ASN A 122 -24.60 5.39 6.35
CA ASN A 122 -25.62 5.76 5.36
C ASN A 122 -26.88 4.88 5.41
N LEU A 123 -26.77 3.61 5.78
CA LEU A 123 -27.91 2.71 5.86
C LEU A 123 -28.65 2.80 7.21
N GLN A 124 -27.93 3.04 8.31
CA GLN A 124 -28.52 3.09 9.66
C GLN A 124 -29.73 4.04 9.79
N PRO A 125 -29.72 5.25 9.21
CA PRO A 125 -30.88 6.15 9.26
C PRO A 125 -32.09 5.69 8.44
N LEU A 126 -31.89 4.75 7.52
CA LEU A 126 -32.93 4.24 6.62
C LEU A 126 -33.67 3.03 7.20
N LEU A 127 -33.17 2.46 8.31
CA LEU A 127 -33.77 1.26 8.93
C LEU A 127 -34.78 1.63 10.00
N ASP A 128 -35.87 0.91 10.01
CA ASP A 128 -36.87 0.96 11.10
C ASP A 128 -36.30 0.31 12.39
N GLU A 129 -37.00 0.53 13.53
CA GLU A 129 -36.52 0.09 14.85
C GLU A 129 -36.34 -1.42 14.98
N HIS A 130 -37.05 -2.20 14.17
CA HIS A 130 -37.03 -3.67 14.21
C HIS A 130 -36.47 -4.30 12.94
N GLN A 131 -35.83 -3.51 12.09
CA GLN A 131 -35.22 -3.99 10.86
C GLN A 131 -33.71 -4.11 10.98
N GLY A 132 -33.18 -5.27 10.58
CA GLY A 132 -31.76 -5.43 10.25
C GLY A 132 -31.56 -5.68 8.76
N VAL A 133 -30.33 -5.58 8.30
CA VAL A 133 -29.97 -5.89 6.90
C VAL A 133 -28.67 -6.66 6.81
N ILE A 134 -28.63 -7.57 5.84
CA ILE A 134 -27.40 -8.19 5.37
C ILE A 134 -27.08 -7.56 4.01
N VAL A 135 -25.92 -6.93 3.90
CA VAL A 135 -25.44 -6.30 2.66
C VAL A 135 -24.32 -7.13 2.10
N THR A 136 -24.53 -7.74 0.95
CA THR A 136 -23.50 -8.50 0.22
C THR A 136 -22.98 -7.68 -0.94
N ILE A 137 -21.69 -7.27 -0.86
CA ILE A 137 -21.02 -6.52 -1.93
C ILE A 137 -20.39 -7.49 -2.92
N ILE A 138 -20.66 -7.26 -4.21
CA ILE A 138 -20.19 -8.10 -5.31
C ILE A 138 -19.44 -7.23 -6.33
N LEU A 139 -18.26 -7.67 -6.73
CA LEU A 139 -17.47 -7.06 -7.80
C LEU A 139 -17.31 -8.10 -8.93
N PRO A 140 -18.19 -8.17 -9.92
CA PRO A 140 -18.16 -9.23 -10.94
C PRO A 140 -16.82 -9.38 -11.64
N GLU A 141 -16.10 -8.28 -11.85
CA GLU A 141 -14.77 -8.25 -12.45
C GLU A 141 -13.63 -8.35 -11.44
N GLY A 142 -13.92 -8.36 -10.16
CA GLY A 142 -12.95 -8.23 -9.07
C GLY A 142 -11.85 -9.29 -9.09
N ALA A 143 -12.19 -10.54 -9.35
CA ALA A 143 -11.21 -11.63 -9.45
C ALA A 143 -10.27 -11.48 -10.66
N ARG A 144 -10.76 -10.94 -11.79
CA ARG A 144 -9.96 -10.66 -12.98
C ARG A 144 -9.03 -9.47 -12.76
N LEU A 145 -9.55 -8.41 -12.18
CA LEU A 145 -8.79 -7.18 -11.90
C LEU A 145 -7.74 -7.40 -10.82
N ALA A 146 -8.02 -8.20 -9.80
CA ALA A 146 -7.09 -8.51 -8.72
C ALA A 146 -5.74 -9.06 -9.22
N LYS A 147 -5.74 -9.84 -10.31
CA LYS A 147 -4.51 -10.36 -10.94
C LYS A 147 -3.55 -9.25 -11.43
N ARG A 148 -4.06 -8.04 -11.63
CA ARG A 148 -3.30 -6.86 -12.07
C ARG A 148 -2.93 -5.92 -10.91
N THR A 149 -3.23 -6.32 -9.68
CA THR A 149 -2.95 -5.56 -8.46
C THR A 149 -1.93 -6.30 -7.60
N SER A 150 -1.41 -5.61 -6.58
CA SER A 150 -0.53 -6.22 -5.59
C SER A 150 -1.29 -6.88 -4.42
N ASN A 151 -2.61 -7.09 -4.54
CA ASN A 151 -3.44 -7.60 -3.44
C ASN A 151 -2.94 -8.95 -2.89
N GLU A 152 -2.51 -9.85 -3.77
CA GLU A 152 -1.99 -11.15 -3.38
C GLU A 152 -0.72 -11.04 -2.54
N ALA A 153 0.16 -10.07 -2.85
CA ALA A 153 1.36 -9.79 -2.07
C ALA A 153 1.05 -9.26 -0.64
N PHE A 154 -0.17 -8.75 -0.43
CA PHE A 154 -0.68 -8.31 0.87
C PHE A 154 -1.61 -9.34 1.54
N GLY A 155 -1.60 -10.59 1.06
CA GLY A 155 -2.43 -11.65 1.61
C GLY A 155 -3.92 -11.55 1.28
N VAL A 156 -4.30 -10.73 0.30
CA VAL A 156 -5.68 -10.64 -0.20
C VAL A 156 -5.79 -11.44 -1.49
N VAL A 157 -6.50 -12.55 -1.44
CA VAL A 157 -6.67 -13.48 -2.56
C VAL A 157 -8.10 -13.50 -3.08
N LYS A 158 -8.29 -14.04 -4.29
CA LYS A 158 -9.58 -14.31 -4.95
C LYS A 158 -10.42 -13.08 -5.34
N GLY A 159 -9.91 -11.85 -5.17
CA GLY A 159 -10.65 -10.65 -5.57
C GLY A 159 -10.00 -9.35 -5.16
N LEU A 160 -10.72 -8.24 -5.43
CA LEU A 160 -10.32 -6.91 -5.01
C LEU A 160 -10.73 -6.64 -3.57
N SER A 161 -9.99 -5.76 -2.91
CA SER A 161 -10.37 -5.19 -1.63
C SER A 161 -11.22 -3.94 -1.81
N LEU A 162 -12.20 -3.73 -0.94
CA LEU A 162 -12.83 -2.42 -0.73
C LEU A 162 -11.95 -1.63 0.23
N LEU A 163 -10.87 -1.09 -0.33
CA LEU A 163 -9.87 -0.30 0.38
C LEU A 163 -10.11 1.18 0.09
N GLY A 164 -9.80 2.03 1.06
CA GLY A 164 -9.82 3.49 0.96
C GLY A 164 -9.93 4.09 2.35
N THR A 165 -9.40 5.29 2.51
CA THR A 165 -9.52 6.10 3.74
C THR A 165 -10.39 7.32 3.50
N THR A 166 -10.80 7.53 2.25
CA THR A 166 -11.61 8.67 1.79
C THR A 166 -12.63 8.24 0.76
N GLY A 167 -13.73 9.00 0.62
CA GLY A 167 -14.76 8.75 -0.41
C GLY A 167 -14.40 9.34 -1.76
N ILE A 168 -13.62 10.40 -1.78
CA ILE A 168 -13.19 11.06 -3.00
C ILE A 168 -11.88 10.43 -3.45
N VAL A 169 -11.81 10.04 -4.73
CA VAL A 169 -10.51 9.82 -5.35
C VAL A 169 -9.86 11.20 -5.42
N ALA A 170 -9.07 11.50 -4.41
CA ALA A 170 -8.20 12.65 -4.53
C ALA A 170 -7.37 12.43 -5.79
N PRO A 171 -7.14 13.47 -6.62
CA PRO A 171 -6.00 13.49 -7.48
C PRO A 171 -4.78 13.48 -6.56
N LEU A 172 -4.36 12.30 -6.15
CA LEU A 172 -2.98 12.08 -5.82
C LEU A 172 -2.25 12.19 -7.15
N THR A 173 -2.14 13.43 -7.66
CA THR A 173 -1.04 13.68 -8.56
C THR A 173 0.17 13.21 -7.75
N ALA A 174 1.07 12.48 -8.40
CA ALA A 174 2.33 12.09 -7.77
C ALA A 174 2.94 13.28 -7.01
N GLN A 175 2.65 14.48 -7.45
CA GLN A 175 3.10 15.75 -6.88
C GLN A 175 2.37 16.15 -5.59
N SER A 176 1.06 16.06 -5.50
CA SER A 176 0.33 16.42 -4.26
C SER A 176 0.63 15.43 -3.13
N GLN A 177 0.80 14.16 -3.45
CA GLN A 177 1.21 13.15 -2.48
C GLN A 177 2.66 13.38 -2.02
N LEU A 178 3.54 13.79 -2.92
CA LEU A 178 4.91 14.15 -2.57
C LEU A 178 4.93 15.38 -1.66
N GLU A 179 4.14 16.40 -1.94
CA GLU A 179 4.01 17.62 -1.13
C GLU A 179 3.51 17.30 0.28
N GLU A 180 2.54 16.40 0.41
CA GLU A 180 2.04 15.93 1.71
C GLU A 180 3.16 15.24 2.53
N TYR A 181 3.89 14.33 1.92
CA TYR A 181 5.02 13.66 2.58
C TYR A 181 6.15 14.64 2.92
N GLN A 182 6.45 15.60 2.06
CA GLN A 182 7.42 16.65 2.34
C GLN A 182 6.98 17.56 3.49
N GLN A 183 5.70 17.85 3.61
CA GLN A 183 5.17 18.61 4.74
C GLN A 183 5.29 17.82 6.04
N GLN A 184 5.00 16.52 6.01
CA GLN A 184 5.18 15.65 7.17
C GLN A 184 6.64 15.63 7.65
N ILE A 185 7.63 15.58 6.74
CA ILE A 185 9.04 15.70 7.12
C ILE A 185 9.32 17.01 7.84
N LYS A 186 8.86 18.14 7.29
CA LYS A 186 9.08 19.46 7.89
C LYS A 186 8.49 19.59 9.28
N ASP A 187 7.35 18.95 9.52
CA ASP A 187 6.70 18.99 10.84
C ASP A 187 7.42 18.07 11.83
N GLN A 188 7.84 16.87 11.42
CA GLN A 188 8.59 15.97 12.28
C GLN A 188 10.02 16.46 12.57
N ALA A 189 10.66 17.14 11.62
CA ALA A 189 11.99 17.74 11.81
C ALA A 189 12.03 18.82 12.90
N LYS A 190 10.87 19.41 13.26
CA LYS A 190 10.78 20.36 14.40
C LYS A 190 10.89 19.64 15.77
N LEU A 191 10.60 18.34 15.78
CA LEU A 191 10.53 17.53 16.99
C LEU A 191 11.72 16.60 17.15
N PHE A 192 12.30 16.16 16.02
CA PHE A 192 13.31 15.12 16.00
C PHE A 192 14.48 15.45 15.07
N ASP A 193 15.69 15.30 15.59
CA ASP A 193 16.94 15.41 14.81
C ASP A 193 17.17 14.20 13.88
N SER A 194 16.57 13.06 14.23
CA SER A 194 16.71 11.79 13.50
C SER A 194 15.36 11.24 13.10
N LEU A 195 15.19 10.88 11.81
CA LEU A 195 13.95 10.34 11.24
C LEU A 195 14.18 8.94 10.66
N VAL A 196 13.09 8.19 10.48
CA VAL A 196 13.10 6.85 9.90
C VAL A 196 12.25 6.82 8.65
N PHE A 197 12.87 6.56 7.51
CA PHE A 197 12.19 6.51 6.22
C PHE A 197 11.88 5.07 5.84
N CYS A 198 10.60 4.75 5.71
CA CYS A 198 10.11 3.43 5.36
C CYS A 198 9.56 3.37 3.94
N ILE A 199 10.06 2.41 3.13
CA ILE A 199 9.52 2.15 1.81
C ILE A 199 8.41 1.11 1.91
N GLY A 200 7.15 1.57 2.00
CA GLY A 200 5.96 0.72 2.11
C GLY A 200 5.66 0.25 3.53
N GLU A 201 4.50 -0.38 3.69
CA GLU A 201 3.95 -0.77 5.00
C GLU A 201 4.81 -1.79 5.74
N ASN A 202 5.44 -2.74 5.02
CA ASN A 202 6.30 -3.73 5.65
C ASN A 202 7.52 -3.12 6.35
N GLY A 203 8.03 -2.00 5.82
CA GLY A 203 9.11 -1.25 6.46
C GLY A 203 8.64 -0.57 7.74
N ILE A 204 7.43 0.00 7.74
CA ILE A 204 6.82 0.63 8.92
C ILE A 204 6.62 -0.39 10.04
N ASP A 205 6.00 -1.54 9.72
CA ASP A 205 5.76 -2.63 10.68
C ASP A 205 7.08 -3.13 11.31
N LEU A 206 8.12 -3.32 10.48
CA LEU A 206 9.41 -3.78 10.95
C LEU A 206 10.12 -2.73 11.82
N ALA A 207 10.07 -1.46 11.46
CA ALA A 207 10.63 -0.36 12.22
C ALA A 207 9.97 -0.24 13.61
N GLN A 208 8.64 -0.32 13.67
CA GLN A 208 7.88 -0.31 14.93
C GLN A 208 8.22 -1.52 15.82
N LYS A 209 8.32 -2.72 15.23
CA LYS A 209 8.74 -3.94 15.96
C LYS A 209 10.17 -3.86 16.49
N SER A 210 11.00 -3.02 15.88
CA SER A 210 12.36 -2.75 16.34
C SER A 210 12.43 -1.75 17.52
N GLY A 211 11.29 -1.23 18.00
CA GLY A 211 11.20 -0.29 19.12
C GLY A 211 11.22 1.18 18.70
N ILE A 212 11.21 1.49 17.41
CA ILE A 212 11.26 2.87 16.94
C ILE A 212 9.94 3.58 17.19
N GLU A 213 10.02 4.79 17.74
CA GLU A 213 8.88 5.64 18.03
C GLU A 213 8.09 5.96 16.74
N PRO A 214 6.75 5.68 16.69
CA PRO A 214 5.95 5.85 15.48
C PRO A 214 5.99 7.27 14.87
N GLN A 215 6.16 8.29 15.70
CA GLN A 215 6.23 9.68 15.26
C GLN A 215 7.48 10.00 14.44
N ARG A 216 8.56 9.21 14.58
CA ARG A 216 9.79 9.36 13.77
C ARG A 216 9.69 8.67 12.42
N ILE A 217 8.67 7.82 12.22
CA ILE A 217 8.54 6.99 11.02
C ILE A 217 7.76 7.73 9.95
N ILE A 218 8.37 7.88 8.79
CA ILE A 218 7.77 8.52 7.61
C ILE A 218 7.75 7.54 6.44
N LYS A 219 6.59 7.39 5.83
CA LYS A 219 6.43 6.62 4.60
C LYS A 219 6.90 7.44 3.42
N THR A 220 7.83 6.90 2.62
CA THR A 220 8.44 7.64 1.52
C THR A 220 7.90 7.28 0.14
N ALA A 221 7.09 6.23 0.05
CA ALA A 221 6.67 5.64 -1.23
C ALA A 221 7.88 5.44 -2.18
N ASN A 222 7.83 6.00 -3.40
CA ASN A 222 8.90 5.83 -4.38
C ASN A 222 9.80 7.08 -4.54
N TRP A 223 9.56 8.16 -3.78
CA TRP A 223 10.23 9.47 -3.96
C TRP A 223 11.38 9.71 -3.00
N LEU A 224 12.17 8.68 -2.72
CA LEU A 224 13.26 8.76 -1.75
C LEU A 224 14.20 9.96 -1.97
N GLY A 225 14.58 10.25 -3.20
CA GLY A 225 15.46 11.38 -3.48
C GLY A 225 14.89 12.73 -3.04
N ALA A 226 13.64 13.02 -3.42
CA ALA A 226 12.97 14.25 -3.00
C ALA A 226 12.79 14.34 -1.49
N MET A 227 12.48 13.21 -0.85
CA MET A 227 12.29 13.12 0.61
C MET A 227 13.60 13.34 1.37
N LEU A 228 14.72 12.76 0.90
CA LEU A 228 16.05 12.95 1.48
C LEU A 228 16.50 14.43 1.40
N VAL A 229 16.32 15.05 0.24
CA VAL A 229 16.62 16.48 0.04
C VAL A 229 15.75 17.35 0.95
N THR A 230 14.46 17.03 1.09
CA THR A 230 13.56 17.77 1.99
C THR A 230 13.98 17.64 3.46
N ALA A 231 14.41 16.48 3.90
CA ALA A 231 14.88 16.26 5.25
C ALA A 231 16.16 17.06 5.56
N ALA A 232 17.11 17.06 4.64
CA ALA A 232 18.31 17.87 4.77
C ALA A 232 17.97 19.38 4.81
N ALA A 233 17.11 19.86 3.91
CA ALA A 233 16.65 21.25 3.93
C ALA A 233 15.93 21.62 5.23
N ALA A 234 15.28 20.64 5.89
CA ALA A 234 14.65 20.80 7.19
C ALA A 234 15.62 20.59 8.38
N GLN A 235 16.93 20.50 8.12
CA GLN A 235 18.02 20.38 9.12
C GLN A 235 17.97 19.07 9.94
N VAL A 236 17.40 17.99 9.40
CA VAL A 236 17.50 16.65 9.99
C VAL A 236 18.96 16.21 9.95
N LYS A 237 19.45 15.62 11.03
CA LYS A 237 20.87 15.22 11.17
C LYS A 237 21.13 13.80 10.69
N SER A 238 20.16 12.91 10.88
CA SER A 238 20.33 11.52 10.44
C SER A 238 19.02 10.91 9.95
N ILE A 239 19.13 9.96 9.02
CA ILE A 239 17.99 9.18 8.52
C ILE A 239 18.35 7.70 8.52
N LEU A 240 17.45 6.90 9.08
CA LEU A 240 17.50 5.45 9.00
C LEU A 240 16.53 4.97 7.91
N LEU A 241 17.04 4.33 6.87
CA LEU A 241 16.26 3.78 5.77
C LEU A 241 15.84 2.35 6.09
N PHE A 242 14.54 2.07 6.13
CA PHE A 242 13.98 0.72 6.22
C PHE A 242 13.31 0.35 4.90
N GLY A 243 13.81 -0.69 4.24
CA GLY A 243 13.21 -1.07 2.98
C GLY A 243 13.44 -2.51 2.55
N TYR A 244 12.48 -3.03 1.78
CA TYR A 244 12.68 -4.25 1.03
C TYR A 244 13.91 -4.12 0.13
N HIS A 245 14.83 -5.10 0.22
CA HIS A 245 16.12 -5.03 -0.43
C HIS A 245 16.04 -4.75 -1.93
N GLY A 246 15.00 -5.31 -2.62
CA GLY A 246 14.78 -5.07 -4.04
C GLY A 246 14.41 -3.63 -4.39
N LYS A 247 14.00 -2.79 -3.43
CA LYS A 247 13.82 -1.35 -3.65
C LYS A 247 15.05 -0.54 -3.25
N LEU A 248 15.62 -0.82 -2.09
CA LEU A 248 16.78 -0.09 -1.59
C LEU A 248 18.05 -0.28 -2.44
N ILE A 249 18.23 -1.44 -3.06
CA ILE A 249 19.37 -1.70 -3.95
C ILE A 249 19.49 -0.68 -5.09
N LYS A 250 18.38 -0.07 -5.52
CA LYS A 250 18.37 0.96 -6.55
C LYS A 250 19.21 2.19 -6.15
N LEU A 251 19.18 2.55 -4.87
CA LEU A 251 19.99 3.64 -4.34
C LEU A 251 21.48 3.34 -4.45
N ALA A 252 21.90 2.08 -4.24
CA ALA A 252 23.26 1.64 -4.49
C ALA A 252 23.69 1.82 -5.94
N GLY A 253 22.74 1.84 -6.88
CA GLY A 253 22.95 2.22 -8.28
C GLY A 253 22.85 3.72 -8.57
N GLY A 254 22.48 4.55 -7.59
CA GLY A 254 22.23 5.98 -7.78
C GLY A 254 20.83 6.32 -8.30
N ILE A 255 19.88 5.38 -8.21
CA ILE A 255 18.48 5.56 -8.63
C ILE A 255 17.65 5.90 -7.40
N PHE A 256 17.30 7.19 -7.23
CA PHE A 256 16.59 7.72 -6.07
C PHE A 256 15.08 7.84 -6.23
N HIS A 257 14.54 7.47 -7.39
CA HIS A 257 13.12 7.24 -7.61
C HIS A 257 12.88 5.74 -7.83
N THR A 258 12.32 5.06 -6.82
CA THR A 258 12.30 3.58 -6.79
C THR A 258 11.17 2.92 -7.58
N HIS A 259 10.37 3.70 -8.32
CA HIS A 259 9.29 3.15 -9.15
C HIS A 259 9.85 2.38 -10.36
N ASN A 260 9.40 1.13 -10.56
CA ASN A 260 9.98 0.23 -11.56
C ASN A 260 9.79 0.72 -13.01
N HIS A 261 8.67 1.43 -13.31
CA HIS A 261 8.43 1.96 -14.66
C HIS A 261 9.34 3.15 -15.02
N LEU A 262 9.98 3.79 -14.05
CA LEU A 262 10.91 4.89 -14.32
C LEU A 262 12.33 4.38 -14.49
N ALA A 263 12.76 3.46 -13.64
CA ALA A 263 14.06 2.82 -13.75
C ALA A 263 14.04 1.49 -13.00
N ASP A 264 14.49 0.45 -13.67
CA ASP A 264 14.70 -0.86 -13.05
C ASP A 264 16.04 -1.43 -13.50
N ALA A 265 17.01 -1.41 -12.59
CA ALA A 265 18.35 -1.94 -12.81
C ALA A 265 18.80 -2.79 -11.60
N ARG A 266 17.85 -3.44 -10.93
CA ARG A 266 18.10 -4.15 -9.67
C ARG A 266 19.06 -5.33 -9.82
N LEU A 267 18.87 -6.12 -10.88
CA LEU A 267 19.70 -7.29 -11.15
C LEU A 267 21.06 -6.89 -11.73
N GLU A 268 21.11 -5.86 -12.53
CA GLU A 268 22.34 -5.25 -13.03
C GLU A 268 23.21 -4.75 -11.87
N ILE A 269 22.62 -4.02 -10.92
CA ILE A 269 23.31 -3.53 -9.73
C ILE A 269 23.79 -4.72 -8.89
N MET A 270 22.91 -5.72 -8.61
CA MET A 270 23.27 -6.91 -7.86
C MET A 270 24.45 -7.64 -8.51
N THR A 271 24.35 -7.90 -9.82
CA THR A 271 25.40 -8.59 -10.59
C THR A 271 26.71 -7.82 -10.55
N ALA A 272 26.68 -6.49 -10.66
CA ALA A 272 27.88 -5.65 -10.58
C ALA A 272 28.57 -5.76 -9.20
N PHE A 273 27.81 -5.77 -8.10
CA PHE A 273 28.37 -5.96 -6.76
C PHE A 273 28.95 -7.38 -6.60
N CYS A 274 28.23 -8.40 -7.05
CA CYS A 274 28.72 -9.79 -7.06
C CYS A 274 30.04 -9.94 -7.85
N ALA A 275 30.11 -9.35 -9.04
CA ALA A 275 31.32 -9.38 -9.88
C ALA A 275 32.52 -8.69 -9.23
N ARG A 276 32.29 -7.49 -8.64
CA ARG A 276 33.35 -6.75 -7.94
C ARG A 276 33.91 -7.49 -6.73
N LEU A 277 33.11 -8.34 -6.11
CA LEU A 277 33.49 -9.13 -4.94
C LEU A 277 34.05 -10.52 -5.30
N GLY A 278 34.14 -10.82 -6.60
CA GLY A 278 34.77 -12.04 -7.09
C GLY A 278 33.90 -13.28 -7.12
N LEU A 279 32.56 -13.10 -7.17
CA LEU A 279 31.65 -14.23 -7.37
C LEU A 279 31.98 -14.91 -8.72
N PRO A 280 32.12 -16.25 -8.77
CA PRO A 280 32.46 -16.96 -10.01
C PRO A 280 31.49 -16.68 -11.16
N LYS A 281 32.02 -16.62 -12.39
CA LYS A 281 31.25 -16.25 -13.59
C LYS A 281 29.96 -17.04 -13.77
N ILE A 282 29.97 -18.32 -13.48
CA ILE A 282 28.81 -19.20 -13.62
C ILE A 282 27.63 -18.70 -12.76
N TYR A 283 27.90 -18.23 -11.55
CA TYR A 283 26.86 -17.71 -10.64
C TYR A 283 26.44 -16.29 -11.01
N LEU A 284 27.34 -15.50 -11.60
CA LEU A 284 26.99 -14.17 -12.14
C LEU A 284 25.97 -14.30 -13.27
N GLU A 285 26.13 -15.27 -14.15
CA GLU A 285 25.17 -15.55 -15.21
C GLU A 285 23.80 -16.01 -14.65
N GLN A 286 23.80 -16.81 -13.61
CA GLN A 286 22.56 -17.22 -12.94
C GLN A 286 21.85 -16.04 -12.25
N ILE A 287 22.60 -15.17 -11.55
CA ILE A 287 22.04 -13.96 -10.94
C ILE A 287 21.45 -13.03 -11.99
N TRP A 288 22.17 -12.84 -13.10
CA TRP A 288 21.69 -12.01 -14.22
C TRP A 288 20.39 -12.53 -14.82
N GLN A 289 20.19 -13.84 -14.86
CA GLN A 289 18.98 -14.50 -15.40
C GLN A 289 17.83 -14.59 -14.39
N CYS A 290 18.04 -14.22 -13.14
CA CYS A 290 16.98 -14.18 -12.15
C CYS A 290 15.85 -13.22 -12.58
N SER A 291 14.61 -13.55 -12.25
CA SER A 291 13.46 -12.66 -12.51
C SER A 291 13.29 -11.58 -11.45
N THR A 292 13.85 -11.78 -10.26
CA THR A 292 13.70 -10.89 -9.10
C THR A 292 14.99 -10.87 -8.26
N THR A 293 15.16 -9.80 -7.48
CA THR A 293 16.23 -9.74 -6.47
C THR A 293 16.07 -10.78 -5.37
N GLU A 294 14.83 -11.23 -5.11
CA GLU A 294 14.57 -12.31 -4.16
C GLU A 294 15.17 -13.62 -4.63
N SER A 295 14.92 -14.03 -5.89
CA SER A 295 15.53 -15.25 -6.45
C SER A 295 17.06 -15.16 -6.51
N ALA A 296 17.61 -13.96 -6.70
CA ALA A 296 19.06 -13.77 -6.60
C ALA A 296 19.58 -13.93 -5.16
N LEU A 297 18.83 -13.46 -4.16
CA LEU A 297 19.15 -13.67 -2.74
C LEU A 297 19.07 -15.16 -2.36
N GLU A 298 18.04 -15.87 -2.83
CA GLU A 298 17.89 -17.31 -2.61
C GLU A 298 19.08 -18.08 -3.17
N LEU A 299 19.55 -17.75 -4.39
CA LEU A 299 20.74 -18.33 -4.98
C LEU A 299 21.99 -18.10 -4.12
N LEU A 300 22.19 -16.88 -3.60
CA LEU A 300 23.31 -16.58 -2.71
C LEU A 300 23.22 -17.35 -1.39
N ARG A 301 22.02 -17.48 -0.81
CA ARG A 301 21.78 -18.31 0.39
C ARG A 301 22.09 -19.80 0.13
N GLN A 302 21.73 -20.31 -1.04
CA GLN A 302 22.08 -21.67 -1.42
C GLN A 302 23.59 -21.85 -1.49
N LEU A 303 24.32 -20.93 -2.12
CA LEU A 303 25.79 -20.99 -2.20
C LEU A 303 26.44 -20.95 -0.81
N ASP A 304 25.91 -20.15 0.10
CA ASP A 304 26.38 -20.11 1.50
C ASP A 304 26.13 -21.44 2.20
N SER A 305 24.99 -22.11 1.96
CA SER A 305 24.67 -23.40 2.55
C SER A 305 25.54 -24.55 2.04
N GLU A 306 26.02 -24.46 0.80
CA GLU A 306 26.91 -25.44 0.19
C GLU A 306 28.37 -25.33 0.71
N GLN A 307 28.77 -24.18 1.25
CA GLN A 307 30.13 -23.91 1.73
C GLN A 307 30.14 -23.17 3.09
N PRO A 308 29.56 -23.73 4.14
CA PRO A 308 29.34 -23.04 5.43
C PRO A 308 30.63 -22.67 6.18
N GLU A 309 31.76 -23.33 5.89
CA GLU A 309 33.05 -23.00 6.53
C GLU A 309 33.81 -21.83 5.89
N ARG A 310 33.31 -21.31 4.78
CA ARG A 310 33.84 -20.11 4.12
C ARG A 310 33.10 -18.86 4.64
N PHE A 311 33.43 -17.72 4.10
CA PHE A 311 32.67 -16.49 4.33
C PHE A 311 31.28 -16.56 3.66
N SER A 312 30.27 -15.85 4.19
CA SER A 312 28.94 -15.76 3.59
C SER A 312 28.94 -14.78 2.42
N TRP A 313 28.53 -15.24 1.24
CA TRP A 313 28.30 -14.37 0.08
C TRP A 313 27.19 -13.35 0.34
N VAL A 314 26.12 -13.76 1.01
CA VAL A 314 25.02 -12.87 1.40
C VAL A 314 25.56 -11.74 2.26
N ASP A 315 26.31 -12.07 3.32
CA ASP A 315 26.83 -11.06 4.23
C ASP A 315 27.81 -10.09 3.53
N LEU A 316 28.72 -10.63 2.73
CA LEU A 316 29.73 -9.86 2.02
C LEU A 316 29.07 -8.90 1.00
N ILE A 317 28.18 -9.41 0.16
CA ILE A 317 27.54 -8.63 -0.92
C ILE A 317 26.60 -7.57 -0.32
N TYR A 318 25.73 -7.96 0.61
CA TYR A 318 24.78 -7.03 1.21
C TYR A 318 25.44 -5.99 2.13
N SER A 319 26.59 -6.30 2.75
CA SER A 319 27.39 -5.28 3.44
C SER A 319 27.84 -4.17 2.49
N LYS A 320 28.33 -4.55 1.30
CA LYS A 320 28.78 -3.59 0.31
C LYS A 320 27.63 -2.82 -0.36
N ILE A 321 26.49 -3.48 -0.55
CA ILE A 321 25.28 -2.82 -1.03
C ILE A 321 24.77 -1.79 0.00
N ALA A 322 24.68 -2.16 1.28
CA ALA A 322 24.24 -1.26 2.35
C ALA A 322 25.18 -0.05 2.46
N GLN A 323 26.49 -0.27 2.48
CA GLN A 323 27.50 0.80 2.46
C GLN A 323 27.34 1.73 1.25
N ALA A 324 27.07 1.18 0.07
CA ALA A 324 26.86 1.98 -1.14
C ALA A 324 25.56 2.78 -1.12
N ILE A 325 24.47 2.22 -0.51
CA ILE A 325 23.22 2.93 -0.30
C ILE A 325 23.46 4.17 0.56
N ASP A 326 24.12 4.00 1.70
CA ASP A 326 24.40 5.08 2.65
C ASP A 326 25.25 6.17 1.95
N CYS A 327 26.41 5.82 1.46
CA CYS A 327 27.35 6.76 0.82
C CYS A 327 26.74 7.49 -0.39
N LYS A 328 25.99 6.78 -1.25
CA LYS A 328 25.35 7.44 -2.41
C LYS A 328 24.19 8.32 -2.02
N SER A 329 23.47 7.97 -0.93
CA SER A 329 22.40 8.82 -0.42
C SER A 329 22.96 10.11 0.19
N GLU A 330 24.03 10.03 0.97
CA GLU A 330 24.75 11.18 1.51
C GLU A 330 25.28 12.09 0.40
N ASN A 331 25.95 11.50 -0.59
CA ASN A 331 26.47 12.26 -1.75
C ASN A 331 25.33 12.92 -2.57
N TYR A 332 24.19 12.22 -2.73
CA TYR A 332 23.03 12.78 -3.40
C TYR A 332 22.49 13.99 -2.64
N ILE A 333 22.33 13.88 -1.34
CA ILE A 333 21.87 14.98 -0.47
C ILE A 333 22.83 16.16 -0.58
N TYR A 334 24.13 15.94 -0.37
CA TYR A 334 25.14 16.97 -0.41
C TYR A 334 25.15 17.74 -1.74
N LYS A 335 25.01 17.01 -2.86
CA LYS A 335 24.94 17.61 -4.19
C LYS A 335 23.80 18.62 -4.36
N TYR A 336 22.66 18.40 -3.71
CA TYR A 336 21.49 19.26 -3.87
C TYR A 336 21.27 20.27 -2.74
N THR A 337 21.91 20.09 -1.58
CA THR A 337 21.66 20.92 -0.39
C THR A 337 22.91 21.51 0.22
N GLU A 338 24.10 21.03 -0.17
CA GLU A 338 25.39 21.35 0.45
C GLU A 338 25.42 21.03 1.96
N GLN A 339 24.56 20.12 2.40
CA GLN A 339 24.45 19.73 3.81
C GLN A 339 24.86 18.29 4.01
N ASP A 340 25.56 18.05 5.11
CA ASP A 340 25.89 16.70 5.58
C ASP A 340 24.69 16.14 6.36
N LEU A 341 24.25 14.95 5.97
CA LEU A 341 23.18 14.21 6.64
C LEU A 341 23.58 12.74 6.70
N GLN A 342 23.64 12.18 7.90
CA GLN A 342 24.06 10.80 8.10
C GLN A 342 22.97 9.82 7.69
N ILE A 343 23.33 8.82 6.89
CA ILE A 343 22.40 7.80 6.41
C ILE A 343 22.82 6.43 6.91
N GLY A 344 21.86 5.69 7.47
CA GLY A 344 21.97 4.26 7.72
C GLY A 344 20.89 3.48 7.01
N SER A 345 21.13 2.23 6.62
CA SER A 345 20.17 1.41 5.91
C SER A 345 19.97 0.03 6.52
N VAL A 346 18.71 -0.39 6.60
CA VAL A 346 18.25 -1.72 7.01
C VAL A 346 17.53 -2.37 5.84
N LEU A 347 18.12 -3.44 5.32
CA LEU A 347 17.59 -4.21 4.19
C LEU A 347 16.91 -5.48 4.72
N PHE A 348 15.70 -5.74 4.29
CA PHE A 348 14.97 -6.96 4.61
C PHE A 348 14.43 -7.66 3.35
N ASP A 349 14.16 -8.95 3.47
CA ASP A 349 13.63 -9.81 2.41
C ASP A 349 12.09 -9.81 2.38
N ARG A 350 11.53 -10.63 1.50
CA ARG A 350 10.07 -10.77 1.33
C ARG A 350 9.37 -11.29 2.60
N ASP A 351 10.05 -12.10 3.39
CA ASP A 351 9.55 -12.67 4.65
C ASP A 351 9.76 -11.73 5.85
N ARG A 352 10.19 -10.48 5.59
CA ARG A 352 10.51 -9.44 6.58
C ARG A 352 11.69 -9.81 7.49
N GLN A 353 12.54 -10.74 7.05
CA GLN A 353 13.77 -11.05 7.76
C GLN A 353 14.84 -10.02 7.38
N VAL A 354 15.49 -9.45 8.38
CA VAL A 354 16.59 -8.51 8.16
C VAL A 354 17.76 -9.26 7.53
N ILE A 355 18.15 -8.87 6.32
CA ILE A 355 19.30 -9.40 5.61
C ILE A 355 20.57 -8.73 6.12
N LYS A 356 20.54 -7.40 6.16
CA LYS A 356 21.69 -6.60 6.58
C LYS A 356 21.30 -5.24 7.13
N LYS A 357 22.06 -4.80 8.14
CA LYS A 357 22.10 -3.43 8.63
C LYS A 357 23.45 -2.85 8.27
N SER A 358 23.52 -1.61 7.78
CA SER A 358 24.81 -0.93 7.61
C SER A 358 25.43 -0.59 8.97
N GLU A 359 26.71 -0.23 8.97
CA GLU A 359 27.40 0.19 10.21
C GLU A 359 26.72 1.43 10.82
N THR A 360 26.39 2.41 10.00
CA THR A 360 25.62 3.59 10.42
C THR A 360 24.24 3.22 10.95
N ALA A 361 23.55 2.27 10.32
CA ALA A 361 22.23 1.82 10.81
C ALA A 361 22.31 1.15 12.19
N LEU A 362 23.39 0.44 12.49
CA LEU A 362 23.58 -0.14 13.83
C LEU A 362 23.72 0.94 14.90
N LEU A 363 24.48 2.00 14.60
CA LEU A 363 24.63 3.15 15.50
C LEU A 363 23.29 3.87 15.71
N LEU A 364 22.61 4.23 14.62
CA LEU A 364 21.32 4.93 14.69
C LEU A 364 20.24 4.12 15.40
N LEU A 365 20.20 2.80 15.21
CA LEU A 365 19.25 1.96 15.95
C LEU A 365 19.49 1.99 17.46
N SER A 366 20.76 2.03 17.91
CA SER A 366 21.07 2.12 19.36
C SER A 366 20.68 3.47 19.98
N GLU A 367 20.49 4.51 19.16
CA GLU A 367 20.04 5.83 19.62
C GLU A 367 18.52 6.00 19.55
N LEU A 368 17.85 5.23 18.66
CA LEU A 368 16.42 5.37 18.33
C LEU A 368 15.52 4.36 19.07
N CYS A 369 16.09 3.29 19.58
CA CYS A 369 15.45 2.22 20.36
C CYS A 369 15.99 2.20 21.78
#